data_679b7858efcabf31727305d549b9e173
#
_entry.id   679b7858efcabf31727305d549b9e173
#
_cell.length_a   1.000
_cell.length_b   1.000
_cell.length_c   1.000
_cell.angle_alpha   90.00
_cell.angle_beta   90.00
_cell.angle_gamma   90.00
#
_symmetry.space_group_name_H-M   'P 1'
#
loop_
_entity.id
_entity.type
_entity.pdbx_description
1 polymer ?
#
loop_
_entity_poly.entity_id
_entity_poly.type
_entity_poly.pdbx_seq_one_letter_code
_entity_poly.pdbx_strand_id
1 'polypeptide(L)'
;MKPKLVLGLSGGVDSAVALALLQADYEVHSVFLDIGLVGAEDARRLAESQESPFYVIDIRQELERHVCTAFAADYLAGKTPSPCAVCNPTVKFPTLFEKADEIGAEFVATGHYARIVEREGRACLAKSLSEKDQSYMLARLPAELLPRLKFPLGELNKEQVREKAREMGLFVADKPDSMEICFIPGDDYAAWLAERGCAAPEGNFVDKDGKILGRHKGIHRYTLGQGKGLGVSYSHRLFVSRIDVERNEVVLSDGSDLCTQTIRTVESNWLAPVCGPVTARFRHSKTEVSATLYIDADGVTVETATPVRAPTPGQLAAFYDGDVVVGSSWIEG
;
A
#
# COMPACT_ATOMS: atom_id res chain seq x y z
N MET A 1 -19.57 -29.72 -7.90
CA MET A 1 -18.42 -29.00 -8.49
C MET A 1 -17.97 -27.95 -7.48
N LYS A 2 -16.68 -27.75 -7.32
CA LYS A 2 -16.17 -26.64 -6.50
C LYS A 2 -16.54 -25.31 -7.13
N PRO A 3 -16.85 -24.25 -6.36
CA PRO A 3 -17.05 -22.91 -6.90
C PRO A 3 -15.75 -22.39 -7.53
N LYS A 4 -15.87 -21.62 -8.61
CA LYS A 4 -14.73 -21.01 -9.30
C LYS A 4 -14.21 -19.79 -8.53
N LEU A 5 -12.89 -19.63 -8.53
CA LEU A 5 -12.20 -18.52 -7.89
C LEU A 5 -11.05 -18.04 -8.78
N VAL A 6 -10.91 -16.73 -8.94
CA VAL A 6 -9.75 -16.11 -9.60
C VAL A 6 -8.72 -15.72 -8.55
N LEU A 7 -7.47 -16.16 -8.74
CA LEU A 7 -6.34 -15.82 -7.88
C LEU A 7 -5.32 -14.96 -8.63
N GLY A 8 -5.00 -13.79 -8.09
CA GLY A 8 -3.83 -13.03 -8.53
C GLY A 8 -2.53 -13.73 -8.15
N LEU A 9 -1.83 -14.32 -9.13
CA LEU A 9 -0.61 -15.13 -8.96
C LEU A 9 0.61 -14.35 -9.43
N SER A 10 1.41 -13.84 -8.51
CA SER A 10 2.57 -12.97 -8.81
C SER A 10 3.88 -13.72 -9.10
N GLY A 11 3.92 -15.04 -8.94
CA GLY A 11 5.16 -15.83 -9.03
C GLY A 11 6.04 -15.78 -7.76
N GLY A 12 5.53 -15.21 -6.68
CA GLY A 12 6.17 -15.22 -5.35
C GLY A 12 5.60 -16.30 -4.43
N VAL A 13 6.32 -16.58 -3.33
CA VAL A 13 5.96 -17.64 -2.38
C VAL A 13 4.56 -17.46 -1.78
N ASP A 14 4.16 -16.23 -1.47
CA ASP A 14 2.86 -15.93 -0.86
C ASP A 14 1.70 -16.34 -1.78
N SER A 15 1.75 -15.91 -3.04
CA SER A 15 0.72 -16.27 -4.02
C SER A 15 0.71 -17.75 -4.38
N ALA A 16 1.88 -18.40 -4.35
CA ALA A 16 2.00 -19.85 -4.61
C ALA A 16 1.36 -20.69 -3.48
N VAL A 17 1.58 -20.32 -2.22
CA VAL A 17 0.93 -20.98 -1.08
C VAL A 17 -0.58 -20.67 -1.05
N ALA A 18 -0.96 -19.44 -1.39
CA ALA A 18 -2.36 -19.07 -1.53
C ALA A 18 -3.09 -19.95 -2.56
N LEU A 19 -2.46 -20.24 -3.70
CA LEU A 19 -2.99 -21.15 -4.71
C LEU A 19 -3.26 -22.55 -4.11
N ALA A 20 -2.25 -23.14 -3.51
CA ALA A 20 -2.36 -24.49 -2.93
C ALA A 20 -3.43 -24.60 -1.84
N LEU A 21 -3.52 -23.58 -0.98
CA LEU A 21 -4.53 -23.56 0.09
C LEU A 21 -5.95 -23.47 -0.47
N LEU A 22 -6.16 -22.62 -1.49
CA LEU A 22 -7.48 -22.39 -2.08
C LEU A 22 -7.99 -23.58 -2.90
N GLN A 23 -7.11 -24.39 -3.48
CA GLN A 23 -7.49 -25.56 -4.26
C GLN A 23 -8.21 -26.64 -3.43
N ALA A 24 -8.08 -26.60 -2.10
CA ALA A 24 -8.86 -27.50 -1.25
C ALA A 24 -10.38 -27.32 -1.45
N ASP A 25 -10.85 -26.08 -1.59
CA ASP A 25 -12.27 -25.73 -1.59
C ASP A 25 -12.78 -25.17 -2.94
N TYR A 26 -11.89 -24.68 -3.82
CA TYR A 26 -12.22 -23.97 -5.04
C TYR A 26 -11.59 -24.60 -6.28
N GLU A 27 -12.22 -24.37 -7.45
CA GLU A 27 -11.61 -24.47 -8.77
C GLU A 27 -10.88 -23.14 -9.03
N VAL A 28 -9.55 -23.14 -8.81
CA VAL A 28 -8.76 -21.90 -8.86
C VAL A 28 -8.25 -21.63 -10.27
N HIS A 29 -8.50 -20.44 -10.76
CA HIS A 29 -8.00 -19.88 -12.01
C HIS A 29 -6.94 -18.82 -11.69
N SER A 30 -5.70 -19.08 -12.07
CA SER A 30 -4.54 -18.22 -11.78
C SER A 30 -4.40 -17.10 -12.81
N VAL A 31 -4.27 -15.86 -12.35
CA VAL A 31 -4.11 -14.67 -13.20
C VAL A 31 -2.79 -13.97 -12.84
N PHE A 32 -1.91 -13.81 -13.80
CA PHE A 32 -0.76 -12.93 -13.71
C PHE A 32 -1.09 -11.58 -14.35
N LEU A 33 -0.87 -10.52 -13.58
CA LEU A 33 -1.04 -9.14 -14.05
C LEU A 33 0.32 -8.66 -14.58
N ASP A 34 0.44 -8.56 -15.90
CA ASP A 34 1.68 -8.16 -16.57
C ASP A 34 1.84 -6.64 -16.53
N ILE A 35 2.85 -6.20 -15.81
CA ILE A 35 3.28 -4.79 -15.69
C ILE A 35 4.49 -4.46 -16.59
N GLY A 36 4.89 -5.37 -17.47
CA GLY A 36 6.07 -5.23 -18.36
C GLY A 36 7.40 -5.57 -17.70
N LEU A 37 7.40 -6.26 -16.57
CA LEU A 37 8.59 -6.74 -15.85
C LEU A 37 8.64 -8.27 -15.82
N VAL A 38 9.77 -8.83 -15.35
CA VAL A 38 9.94 -10.27 -15.18
C VAL A 38 9.01 -10.85 -14.12
N GLY A 39 8.58 -12.11 -14.28
CA GLY A 39 7.77 -12.82 -13.28
C GLY A 39 6.68 -13.70 -13.87
N ALA A 40 6.25 -13.47 -15.11
CA ALA A 40 5.22 -14.26 -15.78
C ALA A 40 5.61 -15.74 -15.90
N GLU A 41 6.89 -16.04 -16.15
CA GLU A 41 7.38 -17.43 -16.29
C GLU A 41 7.29 -18.20 -14.97
N ASP A 42 7.72 -17.60 -13.85
CA ASP A 42 7.59 -18.24 -12.55
C ASP A 42 6.11 -18.45 -12.17
N ALA A 43 5.26 -17.48 -12.46
CA ALA A 43 3.82 -17.61 -12.23
C ALA A 43 3.20 -18.71 -13.09
N ARG A 44 3.58 -18.82 -14.35
CA ARG A 44 3.17 -19.91 -15.25
C ARG A 44 3.58 -21.27 -14.71
N ARG A 45 4.86 -21.44 -14.38
CA ARG A 45 5.38 -22.70 -13.82
C ARG A 45 4.68 -23.11 -12.53
N LEU A 46 4.35 -22.14 -11.65
CA LEU A 46 3.58 -22.40 -10.43
C LEU A 46 2.17 -22.87 -10.74
N ALA A 47 1.48 -22.21 -11.67
CA ALA A 47 0.13 -22.60 -12.08
C ALA A 47 0.13 -24.00 -12.70
N GLU A 48 1.08 -24.30 -13.60
CA GLU A 48 1.23 -25.60 -14.24
C GLU A 48 1.55 -26.71 -13.22
N SER A 49 2.47 -26.46 -12.28
CA SER A 49 2.83 -27.43 -11.24
C SER A 49 1.69 -27.76 -10.27
N GLN A 50 0.69 -26.89 -10.19
CA GLN A 50 -0.49 -27.05 -9.35
C GLN A 50 -1.78 -27.25 -10.19
N GLU A 51 -1.65 -27.56 -11.48
CA GLU A 51 -2.76 -27.86 -12.40
C GLU A 51 -3.87 -26.78 -12.42
N SER A 52 -3.48 -25.50 -12.28
CA SER A 52 -4.40 -24.36 -12.31
C SER A 52 -4.44 -23.72 -13.70
N PRO A 53 -5.62 -23.48 -14.30
CA PRO A 53 -5.72 -22.67 -15.50
C PRO A 53 -5.03 -21.31 -15.31
N PHE A 54 -4.20 -20.91 -16.29
CA PHE A 54 -3.36 -19.72 -16.17
C PHE A 54 -3.65 -18.69 -17.27
N TYR A 55 -3.79 -17.43 -16.84
CA TYR A 55 -4.04 -16.29 -17.71
C TYR A 55 -3.02 -15.20 -17.46
N VAL A 56 -2.60 -14.53 -18.53
CA VAL A 56 -1.77 -13.31 -18.45
C VAL A 56 -2.60 -12.15 -18.93
N ILE A 57 -2.72 -11.10 -18.12
CA ILE A 57 -3.46 -9.89 -18.45
C ILE A 57 -2.49 -8.73 -18.45
N ASP A 58 -2.36 -8.04 -19.59
CA ASP A 58 -1.55 -6.83 -19.72
C ASP A 58 -2.26 -5.66 -19.05
N ILE A 59 -1.65 -5.12 -18.00
CA ILE A 59 -2.16 -3.97 -17.26
C ILE A 59 -1.24 -2.75 -17.34
N ARG A 60 -0.27 -2.75 -18.25
CA ARG A 60 0.74 -1.67 -18.34
C ARG A 60 0.14 -0.30 -18.55
N GLN A 61 -0.88 -0.19 -19.41
CA GLN A 61 -1.54 1.08 -19.69
C GLN A 61 -2.34 1.58 -18.49
N GLU A 62 -3.11 0.69 -17.84
CA GLU A 62 -3.90 1.03 -16.66
C GLU A 62 -3.00 1.40 -15.47
N LEU A 63 -1.91 0.65 -15.27
CA LEU A 63 -0.92 0.94 -14.23
C LEU A 63 -0.27 2.31 -14.47
N GLU A 64 0.14 2.61 -15.70
CA GLU A 64 0.73 3.91 -16.06
C GLU A 64 -0.26 5.04 -15.81
N ARG A 65 -1.49 4.89 -16.28
CA ARG A 65 -2.53 5.93 -16.19
C ARG A 65 -2.94 6.24 -14.77
N HIS A 66 -3.20 5.20 -13.95
CA HIS A 66 -3.81 5.36 -12.64
C HIS A 66 -2.79 5.42 -11.49
N VAL A 67 -1.62 4.82 -11.66
CA VAL A 67 -0.65 4.65 -10.57
C VAL A 67 0.65 5.41 -10.84
N CYS A 68 1.33 5.13 -11.95
CA CYS A 68 2.65 5.70 -12.20
C CYS A 68 2.62 7.21 -12.41
N THR A 69 1.64 7.70 -13.18
CA THR A 69 1.45 9.14 -13.41
C THR A 69 1.10 9.88 -12.10
N ALA A 70 0.18 9.33 -11.30
CA ALA A 70 -0.18 9.92 -10.01
C ALA A 70 1.00 9.91 -9.02
N PHE A 71 1.76 8.81 -8.98
CA PHE A 71 2.96 8.67 -8.16
C PHE A 71 4.01 9.75 -8.48
N ALA A 72 4.27 9.99 -9.75
CA ALA A 72 5.19 11.04 -10.18
C ALA A 72 4.69 12.44 -9.83
N ALA A 73 3.40 12.71 -10.05
CA ALA A 73 2.77 13.99 -9.73
C ALA A 73 2.82 14.29 -8.21
N ASP A 74 2.55 13.30 -7.38
CA ASP A 74 2.59 13.45 -5.92
C ASP A 74 4.00 13.83 -5.42
N TYR A 75 5.04 13.19 -5.93
CA TYR A 75 6.41 13.55 -5.57
C TYR A 75 6.81 14.96 -6.01
N LEU A 76 6.35 15.39 -7.19
CA LEU A 76 6.57 16.75 -7.66
C LEU A 76 5.77 17.79 -6.85
N ALA A 77 4.65 17.38 -6.29
CA ALA A 77 3.85 18.17 -5.35
C ALA A 77 4.36 18.13 -3.90
N GLY A 78 5.55 17.55 -3.64
CA GLY A 78 6.14 17.46 -2.30
C GLY A 78 5.43 16.45 -1.37
N LYS A 79 4.57 15.59 -1.91
CA LYS A 79 3.88 14.53 -1.20
C LYS A 79 4.72 13.25 -1.19
N THR A 80 4.33 12.30 -0.34
CA THR A 80 4.91 10.95 -0.32
C THR A 80 3.81 9.95 -0.66
N PRO A 81 3.73 9.48 -1.91
CA PRO A 81 2.63 8.64 -2.37
C PRO A 81 2.60 7.25 -1.73
N SER A 82 1.41 6.64 -1.72
CA SER A 82 1.16 5.26 -1.35
C SER A 82 0.62 4.48 -2.55
N PRO A 83 1.46 4.07 -3.51
CA PRO A 83 1.02 3.55 -4.80
C PRO A 83 0.19 2.26 -4.68
N CYS A 84 0.45 1.40 -3.69
CA CYS A 84 -0.34 0.19 -3.48
C CYS A 84 -1.79 0.51 -3.06
N ALA A 85 -2.00 1.57 -2.27
CA ALA A 85 -3.33 2.01 -1.87
C ALA A 85 -4.14 2.62 -3.02
N VAL A 86 -3.48 3.08 -4.07
CA VAL A 86 -4.09 3.50 -5.34
C VAL A 86 -4.29 2.29 -6.25
N CYS A 87 -3.27 1.47 -6.47
CA CYS A 87 -3.28 0.34 -7.41
C CYS A 87 -4.35 -0.70 -7.07
N ASN A 88 -4.50 -1.05 -5.78
CA ASN A 88 -5.45 -2.08 -5.39
C ASN A 88 -6.89 -1.77 -5.86
N PRO A 89 -7.50 -0.60 -5.52
CA PRO A 89 -8.85 -0.30 -5.92
C PRO A 89 -9.02 0.10 -7.40
N THR A 90 -7.97 0.58 -8.08
CA THR A 90 -8.13 1.15 -9.43
C THR A 90 -7.63 0.25 -10.55
N VAL A 91 -6.71 -0.68 -10.28
CA VAL A 91 -6.10 -1.55 -11.30
C VAL A 91 -6.20 -3.01 -10.91
N LYS A 92 -5.57 -3.42 -9.81
CA LYS A 92 -5.39 -4.83 -9.47
C LYS A 92 -6.72 -5.56 -9.28
N PHE A 93 -7.54 -5.12 -8.34
CA PHE A 93 -8.81 -5.80 -8.06
C PHE A 93 -9.85 -5.64 -9.18
N PRO A 94 -10.03 -4.47 -9.80
CA PRO A 94 -10.91 -4.37 -10.98
C PRO A 94 -10.57 -5.38 -12.07
N THR A 95 -9.31 -5.49 -12.48
CA THR A 95 -8.87 -6.45 -13.50
C THR A 95 -9.13 -7.91 -13.09
N LEU A 96 -8.89 -8.26 -11.80
CA LEU A 96 -9.17 -9.61 -11.32
C LEU A 96 -10.67 -9.90 -11.27
N PHE A 97 -11.51 -8.93 -10.92
CA PHE A 97 -12.97 -9.07 -10.92
C PHE A 97 -13.54 -9.15 -12.33
N GLU A 98 -13.04 -8.37 -13.28
CA GLU A 98 -13.41 -8.48 -14.70
C GLU A 98 -13.15 -9.90 -15.22
N LYS A 99 -11.99 -10.48 -14.90
CA LYS A 99 -11.69 -11.86 -15.24
C LYS A 99 -12.58 -12.86 -14.52
N ALA A 100 -12.90 -12.62 -13.26
CA ALA A 100 -13.81 -13.47 -12.50
C ALA A 100 -15.22 -13.49 -13.13
N ASP A 101 -15.73 -12.33 -13.49
CA ASP A 101 -17.05 -12.20 -14.12
C ASP A 101 -17.06 -12.84 -15.53
N GLU A 102 -15.97 -12.69 -16.33
CA GLU A 102 -15.82 -13.33 -17.64
C GLU A 102 -15.94 -14.86 -17.58
N ILE A 103 -15.32 -15.49 -16.57
CA ILE A 103 -15.31 -16.97 -16.45
C ILE A 103 -16.39 -17.52 -15.52
N GLY A 104 -17.23 -16.64 -14.96
CA GLY A 104 -18.28 -17.00 -13.99
C GLY A 104 -17.71 -17.46 -12.66
N ALA A 105 -16.61 -16.86 -12.20
CA ALA A 105 -16.04 -17.11 -10.88
C ALA A 105 -16.74 -16.26 -9.81
N GLU A 106 -17.08 -16.92 -8.70
CA GLU A 106 -17.78 -16.29 -7.58
C GLU A 106 -16.84 -15.40 -6.75
N PHE A 107 -15.58 -15.82 -6.60
CA PHE A 107 -14.62 -15.19 -5.69
C PHE A 107 -13.34 -14.73 -6.41
N VAL A 108 -12.70 -13.74 -5.80
CA VAL A 108 -11.36 -13.26 -6.14
C VAL A 108 -10.45 -13.38 -4.92
N ALA A 109 -9.23 -13.83 -5.12
CA ALA A 109 -8.24 -13.97 -4.07
C ALA A 109 -6.89 -13.37 -4.46
N THR A 110 -6.11 -13.05 -3.44
CA THR A 110 -4.69 -12.67 -3.58
C THR A 110 -3.90 -13.16 -2.37
N GLY A 111 -2.58 -13.19 -2.50
CA GLY A 111 -1.65 -13.51 -1.41
C GLY A 111 -1.43 -12.38 -0.40
N HIS A 112 -2.36 -11.44 -0.25
CA HIS A 112 -2.21 -10.40 0.78
C HIS A 112 -2.44 -10.96 2.20
N TYR A 113 -1.69 -10.40 3.13
CA TYR A 113 -1.86 -10.65 4.57
C TYR A 113 -2.94 -9.71 5.11
N ALA A 114 -4.18 -10.12 5.00
CA ALA A 114 -5.38 -9.48 5.53
C ALA A 114 -6.45 -10.55 5.75
N ARG A 115 -7.56 -10.23 6.41
CA ARG A 115 -8.69 -11.13 6.59
C ARG A 115 -9.97 -10.50 6.09
N ILE A 116 -10.90 -11.34 5.61
CA ILE A 116 -12.31 -10.99 5.52
C ILE A 116 -13.00 -11.70 6.66
N VAL A 117 -13.63 -10.93 7.53
CA VAL A 117 -14.38 -11.43 8.69
C VAL A 117 -15.84 -11.02 8.58
N GLU A 118 -16.72 -11.80 9.18
CA GLU A 118 -18.12 -11.42 9.28
C GLU A 118 -18.35 -10.64 10.58
N ARG A 119 -18.96 -9.47 10.48
CA ARG A 119 -19.38 -8.67 11.61
C ARG A 119 -20.77 -8.09 11.34
N GLU A 120 -21.73 -8.41 12.22
CA GLU A 120 -23.12 -7.95 12.10
C GLU A 120 -23.77 -8.29 10.75
N GLY A 121 -23.49 -9.50 10.22
CA GLY A 121 -24.01 -9.98 8.93
C GLY A 121 -23.36 -9.32 7.70
N ARG A 122 -22.20 -8.66 7.85
CA ARG A 122 -21.46 -8.01 6.77
C ARG A 122 -20.05 -8.55 6.68
N ALA A 123 -19.56 -8.71 5.46
CA ALA A 123 -18.15 -8.97 5.21
C ALA A 123 -17.33 -7.69 5.47
N CYS A 124 -16.34 -7.79 6.33
CA CYS A 124 -15.47 -6.68 6.72
C CYS A 124 -14.02 -7.03 6.45
N LEU A 125 -13.24 -6.04 5.96
CA LEU A 125 -11.80 -6.15 5.89
C LEU A 125 -11.22 -6.04 7.31
N ALA A 126 -10.32 -6.96 7.66
CA ALA A 126 -9.66 -6.96 8.97
C ALA A 126 -8.16 -7.16 8.85
N LYS A 127 -7.44 -6.74 9.89
CA LYS A 127 -6.00 -6.96 10.02
C LYS A 127 -5.67 -8.45 9.92
N SER A 128 -4.53 -8.77 9.36
CA SER A 128 -3.93 -10.09 9.50
C SER A 128 -3.58 -10.35 10.96
N LEU A 129 -3.55 -11.63 11.36
CA LEU A 129 -2.95 -12.05 12.64
C LEU A 129 -1.42 -12.01 12.60
N SER A 130 -0.85 -11.82 11.42
CA SER A 130 0.57 -11.77 11.17
C SER A 130 1.16 -10.38 11.37
N GLU A 131 2.47 -10.35 11.63
CA GLU A 131 3.24 -9.12 11.58
C GLU A 131 3.32 -8.45 10.19
N LYS A 132 3.04 -9.19 9.15
CA LYS A 132 3.03 -8.74 7.74
C LYS A 132 1.69 -8.11 7.33
N ASP A 133 0.86 -7.66 8.27
CA ASP A 133 -0.45 -7.08 8.00
C ASP A 133 -0.42 -6.03 6.87
N GLN A 134 -1.25 -6.25 5.86
CA GLN A 134 -1.39 -5.41 4.68
C GLN A 134 -2.78 -4.75 4.57
N SER A 135 -3.58 -4.81 5.62
CA SER A 135 -4.92 -4.21 5.64
C SER A 135 -4.90 -2.71 5.33
N TYR A 136 -3.83 -2.00 5.72
CA TYR A 136 -3.60 -0.60 5.37
C TYR A 136 -3.61 -0.35 3.86
N MET A 137 -2.94 -1.21 3.08
CA MET A 137 -2.87 -1.08 1.62
C MET A 137 -4.18 -1.44 0.92
N LEU A 138 -5.10 -2.11 1.62
CA LEU A 138 -6.40 -2.55 1.13
C LEU A 138 -7.54 -1.65 1.61
N ALA A 139 -7.27 -0.69 2.50
CA ALA A 139 -8.28 0.16 3.14
C ALA A 139 -9.06 1.08 2.17
N ARG A 140 -8.61 1.18 0.91
CA ARG A 140 -9.28 1.93 -0.17
C ARG A 140 -10.15 1.06 -1.08
N LEU A 141 -10.24 -0.25 -0.83
CA LEU A 141 -11.12 -1.12 -1.62
C LEU A 141 -12.58 -0.68 -1.45
N PRO A 142 -13.41 -0.81 -2.50
CA PRO A 142 -14.86 -0.64 -2.38
C PRO A 142 -15.48 -1.69 -1.45
N ALA A 143 -16.37 -1.27 -0.56
CA ALA A 143 -17.01 -2.15 0.43
C ALA A 143 -17.81 -3.29 -0.22
N GLU A 144 -18.42 -3.03 -1.37
CA GLU A 144 -19.22 -3.99 -2.15
C GLU A 144 -18.40 -5.18 -2.69
N LEU A 145 -17.08 -5.05 -2.78
CA LEU A 145 -16.21 -6.14 -3.22
C LEU A 145 -15.88 -7.14 -2.11
N LEU A 146 -15.95 -6.71 -0.85
CA LEU A 146 -15.49 -7.50 0.30
C LEU A 146 -16.13 -8.89 0.42
N PRO A 147 -17.44 -9.09 0.15
CA PRO A 147 -18.07 -10.42 0.22
C PRO A 147 -17.47 -11.43 -0.76
N ARG A 148 -16.93 -10.97 -1.89
CA ARG A 148 -16.33 -11.82 -2.94
C ARG A 148 -14.82 -12.01 -2.77
N LEU A 149 -14.18 -11.40 -1.75
CA LEU A 149 -12.75 -11.47 -1.55
C LEU A 149 -12.33 -12.60 -0.61
N LYS A 150 -11.17 -13.22 -0.91
CA LYS A 150 -10.51 -14.23 -0.07
C LYS A 150 -9.04 -13.88 0.10
N PHE A 151 -8.57 -13.90 1.34
CA PHE A 151 -7.16 -13.69 1.70
C PHE A 151 -6.67 -14.89 2.52
N PRO A 152 -6.23 -15.99 1.88
CA PRO A 152 -5.95 -17.26 2.57
C PRO A 152 -4.74 -17.19 3.51
N LEU A 153 -3.92 -16.15 3.40
CA LEU A 153 -2.74 -15.97 4.26
C LEU A 153 -3.00 -15.12 5.51
N GLY A 154 -4.21 -14.61 5.69
CA GLY A 154 -4.52 -13.65 6.75
C GLY A 154 -4.30 -14.15 8.18
N GLU A 155 -4.31 -15.46 8.40
CA GLU A 155 -4.09 -16.10 9.70
C GLU A 155 -2.68 -16.69 9.86
N LEU A 156 -1.86 -16.64 8.80
CA LEU A 156 -0.52 -17.22 8.77
C LEU A 156 0.54 -16.14 8.92
N ASN A 157 1.62 -16.45 9.63
CA ASN A 157 2.83 -15.65 9.59
C ASN A 157 3.75 -16.07 8.44
N LYS A 158 4.78 -15.26 8.16
CA LYS A 158 5.66 -15.50 7.01
C LYS A 158 6.46 -16.81 7.12
N GLU A 159 6.85 -17.19 8.33
CA GLU A 159 7.58 -18.45 8.57
C GLU A 159 6.70 -19.64 8.24
N GLN A 160 5.45 -19.63 8.71
CA GLN A 160 4.45 -20.67 8.40
C GLN A 160 4.17 -20.76 6.89
N VAL A 161 4.11 -19.62 6.19
CA VAL A 161 3.94 -19.62 4.72
C VAL A 161 5.13 -20.27 4.04
N ARG A 162 6.37 -19.95 4.45
CA ARG A 162 7.57 -20.58 3.89
C ARG A 162 7.68 -22.07 4.23
N GLU A 163 7.31 -22.46 5.45
CA GLU A 163 7.26 -23.87 5.87
C GLU A 163 6.28 -24.65 4.99
N LYS A 164 5.05 -24.15 4.82
CA LYS A 164 4.07 -24.75 3.90
C LYS A 164 4.59 -24.85 2.47
N ALA A 165 5.27 -23.82 1.99
CA ALA A 165 5.84 -23.84 0.65
C ALA A 165 6.89 -24.95 0.49
N ARG A 166 7.74 -25.20 1.51
CA ARG A 166 8.71 -26.31 1.52
C ARG A 166 8.03 -27.68 1.63
N GLU A 167 7.05 -27.83 2.51
CA GLU A 167 6.27 -29.06 2.64
C GLU A 167 5.57 -29.45 1.34
N MET A 168 5.08 -28.46 0.59
CA MET A 168 4.45 -28.64 -0.72
C MET A 168 5.45 -28.79 -1.88
N GLY A 169 6.76 -28.70 -1.60
CA GLY A 169 7.81 -28.79 -2.64
C GLY A 169 7.81 -27.66 -3.65
N LEU A 170 7.30 -26.46 -3.27
CA LEU A 170 7.23 -25.32 -4.17
C LEU A 170 8.62 -24.72 -4.40
N PHE A 171 9.07 -24.65 -5.65
CA PHE A 171 10.41 -24.16 -6.00
C PHE A 171 10.70 -22.71 -5.59
N VAL A 172 9.64 -21.96 -5.25
CA VAL A 172 9.72 -20.55 -4.77
C VAL A 172 9.85 -20.42 -3.26
N ALA A 173 9.91 -21.51 -2.49
CA ALA A 173 9.89 -21.50 -1.02
C ALA A 173 10.99 -20.60 -0.41
N ASP A 174 12.18 -20.58 -1.01
CA ASP A 174 13.33 -19.80 -0.54
C ASP A 174 13.56 -18.50 -1.35
N LYS A 175 12.65 -18.17 -2.30
CA LYS A 175 12.70 -16.92 -3.05
C LYS A 175 12.57 -15.73 -2.08
N PRO A 176 13.43 -14.68 -2.20
CA PRO A 176 13.31 -13.49 -1.36
C PRO A 176 11.99 -12.78 -1.59
N ASP A 177 11.50 -12.09 -0.55
CA ASP A 177 10.31 -11.27 -0.65
C ASP A 177 10.58 -10.05 -1.54
N SER A 178 9.60 -9.67 -2.35
CA SER A 178 9.62 -8.37 -3.00
C SER A 178 9.31 -7.30 -1.95
N MET A 179 10.33 -6.52 -1.59
CA MET A 179 10.21 -5.42 -0.60
C MET A 179 9.99 -4.07 -1.30
N GLU A 180 10.00 -4.04 -2.62
CA GLU A 180 10.08 -2.86 -3.47
C GLU A 180 8.73 -2.49 -4.07
N ILE A 181 8.62 -1.26 -4.57
CA ILE A 181 7.50 -0.82 -5.39
C ILE A 181 7.55 -1.61 -6.70
N CYS A 182 6.52 -2.39 -6.99
CA CYS A 182 6.54 -3.41 -8.05
C CYS A 182 6.88 -2.89 -9.46
N PHE A 183 6.65 -1.61 -9.76
CA PHE A 183 6.93 -1.00 -11.06
C PHE A 183 8.23 -0.19 -11.09
N ILE A 184 9.03 -0.19 -10.01
CA ILE A 184 10.32 0.51 -9.91
C ILE A 184 11.43 -0.52 -9.75
N PRO A 185 12.16 -0.87 -10.83
CA PRO A 185 13.27 -1.79 -10.73
C PRO A 185 14.39 -1.23 -9.84
N GLY A 186 14.88 -2.06 -8.90
CA GLY A 186 16.02 -1.71 -8.05
C GLY A 186 15.72 -0.66 -6.97
N ASP A 187 14.45 -0.38 -6.67
CA ASP A 187 13.97 0.52 -5.60
C ASP A 187 14.50 1.97 -5.65
N ASP A 188 15.05 2.39 -6.82
CA ASP A 188 15.49 3.77 -7.03
C ASP A 188 14.39 4.60 -7.71
N TYR A 189 13.38 4.99 -6.91
CA TYR A 189 12.30 5.84 -7.42
C TYR A 189 12.79 7.19 -7.96
N ALA A 190 13.91 7.70 -7.46
CA ALA A 190 14.44 8.98 -7.91
C ALA A 190 15.08 8.88 -9.30
N ALA A 191 15.77 7.78 -9.61
CA ALA A 191 16.23 7.49 -10.97
C ALA A 191 15.04 7.25 -11.89
N TRP A 192 14.05 6.47 -11.47
CA TRP A 192 12.83 6.20 -12.22
C TRP A 192 12.05 7.48 -12.58
N LEU A 193 11.94 8.46 -11.65
CA LEU A 193 11.35 9.77 -11.92
C LEU A 193 12.19 10.58 -12.93
N ALA A 194 13.53 10.54 -12.80
CA ALA A 194 14.42 11.25 -13.70
C ALA A 194 14.35 10.74 -15.14
N GLU A 195 14.29 9.43 -15.35
CA GLU A 195 14.12 8.79 -16.67
C GLU A 195 12.81 9.20 -17.35
N ARG A 196 11.79 9.54 -16.57
CA ARG A 196 10.49 10.03 -17.05
C ARG A 196 10.41 11.55 -17.22
N GLY A 197 11.50 12.27 -16.96
CA GLY A 197 11.51 13.73 -16.98
C GLY A 197 10.71 14.36 -15.82
N CYS A 198 10.42 13.60 -14.78
CA CYS A 198 9.64 14.00 -13.60
C CYS A 198 10.53 14.29 -12.38
N ALA A 199 11.78 14.70 -12.56
CA ALA A 199 12.68 15.10 -11.48
C ALA A 199 12.57 16.60 -11.20
N ALA A 200 12.30 16.98 -9.96
CA ALA A 200 12.38 18.38 -9.55
C ALA A 200 13.83 18.87 -9.56
N PRO A 201 14.09 20.15 -9.87
CA PRO A 201 15.45 20.72 -9.91
C PRO A 201 16.10 20.75 -8.53
N GLU A 202 17.41 20.94 -8.50
CA GLU A 202 18.14 21.23 -7.26
C GLU A 202 17.65 22.53 -6.62
N GLY A 203 17.63 22.55 -5.29
CA GLY A 203 17.19 23.71 -4.52
C GLY A 203 17.96 23.84 -3.20
N ASN A 204 17.40 24.58 -2.25
CA ASN A 204 18.04 24.87 -0.99
C ASN A 204 17.43 24.08 0.17
N PHE A 205 18.26 23.54 1.04
CA PHE A 205 17.88 23.32 2.42
C PHE A 205 17.91 24.64 3.17
N VAL A 206 16.83 24.94 3.87
CA VAL A 206 16.71 26.15 4.69
C VAL A 206 16.27 25.78 6.11
N ASP A 207 16.59 26.63 7.09
CA ASP A 207 15.95 26.52 8.42
C ASP A 207 14.59 27.21 8.40
N LYS A 208 13.89 27.18 9.55
CA LYS A 208 12.57 27.81 9.70
C LYS A 208 12.55 29.32 9.50
N ASP A 209 13.70 29.98 9.62
CA ASP A 209 13.87 31.42 9.44
C ASP A 209 14.28 31.77 7.99
N GLY A 210 14.42 30.76 7.11
CA GLY A 210 14.79 30.92 5.70
C GLY A 210 16.30 31.00 5.46
N LYS A 211 17.14 30.76 6.46
CA LYS A 211 18.59 30.73 6.27
C LYS A 211 19.00 29.47 5.54
N ILE A 212 19.80 29.61 4.49
CA ILE A 212 20.31 28.49 3.70
C ILE A 212 21.31 27.67 4.52
N LEU A 213 21.03 26.36 4.61
CA LEU A 213 21.84 25.36 5.29
C LEU A 213 22.64 24.47 4.33
N GLY A 214 22.25 24.42 3.05
CA GLY A 214 22.90 23.60 2.04
C GLY A 214 22.09 23.50 0.76
N ARG A 215 22.47 22.57 -0.12
CA ARG A 215 21.79 22.29 -1.40
C ARG A 215 21.19 20.90 -1.38
N HIS A 216 19.97 20.76 -1.91
CA HIS A 216 19.33 19.46 -2.12
C HIS A 216 19.25 19.09 -3.61
N LYS A 217 19.08 17.80 -3.90
CA LYS A 217 19.05 17.23 -5.26
C LYS A 217 17.64 17.08 -5.84
N GLY A 218 16.72 17.99 -5.49
CA GLY A 218 15.31 17.96 -5.88
C GLY A 218 14.39 17.54 -4.73
N ILE A 219 13.28 18.27 -4.56
CA ILE A 219 12.32 18.08 -3.45
C ILE A 219 11.72 16.68 -3.41
N HIS A 220 11.55 16.02 -4.57
CA HIS A 220 11.03 14.67 -4.71
C HIS A 220 11.83 13.58 -3.97
N ARG A 221 13.06 13.89 -3.52
CA ARG A 221 13.94 12.96 -2.79
C ARG A 221 13.75 13.00 -1.27
N TYR A 222 12.82 13.82 -0.78
CA TYR A 222 12.67 14.06 0.66
C TYR A 222 11.23 13.83 1.09
N THR A 223 11.11 13.37 2.34
CA THR A 223 9.83 13.07 2.98
C THR A 223 9.81 13.71 4.37
N LEU A 224 8.66 14.16 4.83
CA LEU A 224 8.47 14.73 6.17
C LEU A 224 8.98 13.78 7.26
N GLY A 225 9.76 14.31 8.20
CA GLY A 225 10.37 13.56 9.28
C GLY A 225 11.64 12.81 8.91
N GLN A 226 12.11 12.88 7.63
CA GLN A 226 13.38 12.29 7.22
C GLN A 226 14.54 12.98 7.91
N GLY A 227 15.42 12.22 8.54
CA GLY A 227 16.61 12.74 9.23
C GLY A 227 17.92 12.07 8.80
N LYS A 228 17.87 11.25 7.73
CA LYS A 228 19.07 10.60 7.15
C LYS A 228 19.21 11.02 5.68
N GLY A 229 20.46 11.05 5.17
CA GLY A 229 20.72 11.34 3.77
C GLY A 229 20.51 12.80 3.36
N LEU A 230 20.47 13.76 4.32
CA LEU A 230 20.30 15.18 4.03
C LEU A 230 21.60 15.83 3.54
N GLY A 231 22.76 15.31 3.92
CA GLY A 231 24.06 15.88 3.51
C GLY A 231 24.37 17.25 4.11
N VAL A 232 23.62 17.66 5.14
CA VAL A 232 23.81 18.94 5.85
C VAL A 232 24.56 18.69 7.15
N SER A 233 25.64 19.44 7.37
CA SER A 233 26.37 19.42 8.65
C SER A 233 25.83 20.51 9.59
N TYR A 234 25.38 20.11 10.77
CA TYR A 234 24.82 21.02 11.76
C TYR A 234 25.19 20.58 13.18
N SER A 235 24.99 21.43 14.19
CA SER A 235 25.36 21.16 15.59
C SER A 235 24.53 20.03 16.24
N HIS A 236 23.36 19.76 15.70
CA HIS A 236 22.45 18.68 16.11
C HIS A 236 21.79 18.04 14.89
N ARG A 237 21.08 16.93 15.11
CA ARG A 237 20.37 16.23 14.03
C ARG A 237 19.18 17.06 13.53
N LEU A 238 19.14 17.24 12.22
CA LEU A 238 18.04 17.90 11.54
C LEU A 238 17.09 16.90 10.87
N PHE A 239 15.84 17.35 10.69
CA PHE A 239 14.78 16.59 10.06
C PHE A 239 14.02 17.47 9.05
N VAL A 240 13.52 16.87 8.00
CA VAL A 240 12.61 17.55 7.06
C VAL A 240 11.32 17.89 7.79
N SER A 241 11.02 19.17 7.93
CA SER A 241 9.79 19.64 8.59
C SER A 241 8.74 20.14 7.61
N ARG A 242 9.16 20.63 6.45
CA ARG A 242 8.26 21.07 5.37
C ARG A 242 8.97 20.98 4.03
N ILE A 243 8.20 20.71 2.97
CA ILE A 243 8.64 20.83 1.57
C ILE A 243 7.87 21.99 0.96
N ASP A 244 8.59 23.03 0.54
CA ASP A 244 8.04 24.22 -0.11
C ASP A 244 8.24 24.07 -1.63
N VAL A 245 7.18 23.66 -2.31
CA VAL A 245 7.23 23.36 -3.74
C VAL A 245 7.42 24.63 -4.56
N GLU A 246 6.75 25.73 -4.17
CA GLU A 246 6.80 26.99 -4.91
C GLU A 246 8.21 27.61 -4.89
N ARG A 247 8.89 27.54 -3.74
CA ARG A 247 10.25 28.05 -3.57
C ARG A 247 11.33 27.04 -3.91
N ASN A 248 10.93 25.79 -4.16
CA ASN A 248 11.83 24.64 -4.32
C ASN A 248 12.81 24.55 -3.14
N GLU A 249 12.27 24.58 -1.92
CA GLU A 249 13.01 24.53 -0.67
C GLU A 249 12.58 23.35 0.20
N VAL A 250 13.54 22.75 0.89
CA VAL A 250 13.30 21.75 1.93
C VAL A 250 13.64 22.37 3.28
N VAL A 251 12.63 22.61 4.11
CA VAL A 251 12.80 23.23 5.43
C VAL A 251 13.24 22.16 6.42
N LEU A 252 14.30 22.43 7.16
CA LEU A 252 14.85 21.56 8.18
C LEU A 252 14.66 22.16 9.59
N SER A 253 14.30 21.30 10.53
CA SER A 253 14.17 21.65 11.94
C SER A 253 14.84 20.61 12.85
N ASP A 254 14.85 20.87 14.16
CA ASP A 254 15.28 19.90 15.18
C ASP A 254 14.24 18.76 15.40
N GLY A 255 13.08 18.88 14.74
CA GLY A 255 11.99 17.91 14.80
C GLY A 255 10.99 18.13 15.92
N SER A 256 11.11 19.19 16.69
CA SER A 256 10.13 19.55 17.75
C SER A 256 8.74 19.92 17.17
N ASP A 257 8.72 20.40 15.94
CA ASP A 257 7.54 20.81 15.17
C ASP A 257 6.88 19.68 14.35
N LEU A 258 7.42 18.48 14.40
CA LEU A 258 6.93 17.36 13.60
C LEU A 258 5.73 16.63 14.20
N CYS A 259 5.38 16.90 15.43
CA CYS A 259 4.32 16.19 16.13
C CYS A 259 3.03 17.01 16.14
N THR A 260 1.91 16.38 15.77
CA THR A 260 0.57 16.96 15.85
C THR A 260 -0.44 15.96 16.40
N GLN A 261 -1.50 16.45 17.02
CA GLN A 261 -2.64 15.63 17.44
C GLN A 261 -3.87 15.83 16.54
N THR A 262 -3.84 16.85 15.68
CA THR A 262 -4.93 17.13 14.75
C THR A 262 -4.41 16.95 13.32
N ILE A 263 -5.02 16.03 12.58
CA ILE A 263 -4.66 15.72 11.20
C ILE A 263 -5.90 15.89 10.33
N ARG A 264 -5.81 16.75 9.32
CA ARG A 264 -6.86 16.88 8.31
C ARG A 264 -6.65 15.83 7.22
N THR A 265 -7.76 15.22 6.77
CA THR A 265 -7.75 14.22 5.71
C THR A 265 -8.92 14.42 4.77
N VAL A 266 -8.79 13.98 3.52
CA VAL A 266 -9.76 14.19 2.45
C VAL A 266 -10.06 12.88 1.71
N GLU A 267 -11.08 12.88 0.86
CA GLU A 267 -11.44 11.74 0.00
C GLU A 267 -11.62 10.43 0.78
N SER A 268 -12.55 10.42 1.73
CA SER A 268 -12.81 9.27 2.58
C SER A 268 -13.37 8.07 1.79
N ASN A 269 -12.95 6.87 2.19
CA ASN A 269 -13.52 5.59 1.78
C ASN A 269 -13.98 4.83 3.03
N TRP A 270 -15.25 4.50 3.11
CA TRP A 270 -15.83 3.81 4.27
C TRP A 270 -16.15 2.36 3.94
N LEU A 271 -15.63 1.44 4.75
CA LEU A 271 -15.81 -0.01 4.61
C LEU A 271 -16.84 -0.55 5.61
N ALA A 272 -17.02 0.14 6.72
CA ALA A 272 -18.00 -0.21 7.75
C ALA A 272 -18.45 1.06 8.48
N PRO A 273 -19.61 1.03 9.18
CA PRO A 273 -20.05 2.13 10.02
C PRO A 273 -19.04 2.44 11.14
N VAL A 274 -18.85 3.72 11.43
CA VAL A 274 -18.03 4.18 12.55
C VAL A 274 -18.95 4.36 13.76
N CYS A 275 -18.79 3.52 14.77
CA CYS A 275 -19.67 3.49 15.95
C CYS A 275 -18.98 3.94 17.25
N GLY A 276 -17.93 4.74 17.18
CA GLY A 276 -17.23 5.23 18.39
C GLY A 276 -15.77 5.57 18.15
N PRO A 277 -14.96 5.60 19.22
CA PRO A 277 -13.52 5.81 19.10
C PRO A 277 -12.88 4.72 18.24
N VAL A 278 -11.91 5.12 17.43
CA VAL A 278 -11.16 4.22 16.54
C VAL A 278 -9.67 4.24 16.90
N THR A 279 -8.91 3.33 16.37
CA THR A 279 -7.47 3.52 16.22
C THR A 279 -7.14 3.95 14.79
N ALA A 280 -6.10 4.77 14.62
CA ALA A 280 -5.67 5.27 13.33
C ALA A 280 -4.21 4.92 13.05
N ARG A 281 -3.92 4.54 11.79
CA ARG A 281 -2.55 4.41 11.24
C ARG A 281 -2.35 5.47 10.17
N PHE A 282 -1.26 6.20 10.25
CA PHE A 282 -0.91 7.27 9.32
C PHE A 282 0.23 6.88 8.35
N ARG A 283 0.68 5.66 8.41
CA ARG A 283 1.70 5.04 7.54
C ARG A 283 1.48 3.54 7.51
N HIS A 284 2.13 2.87 6.60
CA HIS A 284 2.20 1.39 6.59
C HIS A 284 2.84 0.79 7.85
N SER A 285 3.39 1.60 8.76
CA SER A 285 3.91 1.13 10.05
C SER A 285 2.77 0.60 10.94
N LYS A 286 3.11 -0.28 11.88
CA LYS A 286 2.16 -0.88 12.83
C LYS A 286 1.70 0.05 13.95
N THR A 287 2.28 1.24 14.05
CA THR A 287 1.93 2.18 15.13
C THR A 287 0.52 2.66 14.95
N GLU A 288 -0.33 2.30 15.90
CA GLU A 288 -1.71 2.76 16.01
C GLU A 288 -1.83 3.74 17.17
N VAL A 289 -2.67 4.74 16.97
CA VAL A 289 -3.02 5.70 18.01
C VAL A 289 -4.54 5.77 18.13
N SER A 290 -5.05 5.86 19.35
CA SER A 290 -6.48 6.10 19.57
C SER A 290 -6.86 7.46 19.00
N ALA A 291 -7.99 7.52 18.30
CA ALA A 291 -8.44 8.72 17.60
C ALA A 291 -9.95 8.88 17.66
N THR A 292 -10.38 10.14 17.60
CA THR A 292 -11.76 10.57 17.38
C THR A 292 -11.85 11.18 15.99
N LEU A 293 -12.87 10.79 15.23
CA LEU A 293 -13.10 11.26 13.86
C LEU A 293 -14.22 12.31 13.86
N TYR A 294 -13.94 13.47 13.29
CA TYR A 294 -14.93 14.50 13.00
C TYR A 294 -15.11 14.57 11.48
N ILE A 295 -16.24 14.06 11.02
CA ILE A 295 -16.56 13.90 9.59
C ILE A 295 -17.39 15.10 9.15
N ASP A 296 -16.97 15.79 8.10
CA ASP A 296 -17.70 16.89 7.47
C ASP A 296 -17.80 16.69 5.96
N ALA A 297 -18.36 17.67 5.24
CA ALA A 297 -18.56 17.60 3.79
C ALA A 297 -17.23 17.55 2.99
N ASP A 298 -16.16 18.10 3.56
CA ASP A 298 -14.87 18.29 2.89
C ASP A 298 -13.85 17.20 3.25
N GLY A 299 -14.13 16.37 4.27
CA GLY A 299 -13.24 15.29 4.69
C GLY A 299 -13.39 14.86 6.14
N VAL A 300 -12.26 14.49 6.76
CA VAL A 300 -12.23 14.04 8.15
C VAL A 300 -11.11 14.74 8.91
N THR A 301 -11.47 15.35 10.03
CA THR A 301 -10.48 15.80 11.02
C THR A 301 -10.27 14.67 12.02
N VAL A 302 -9.03 14.21 12.15
CA VAL A 302 -8.62 13.14 13.05
C VAL A 302 -7.93 13.75 14.27
N GLU A 303 -8.55 13.65 15.45
CA GLU A 303 -7.93 14.03 16.71
C GLU A 303 -7.38 12.78 17.41
N THR A 304 -6.09 12.77 17.69
CA THR A 304 -5.39 11.62 18.26
C THR A 304 -5.10 11.81 19.75
N ALA A 305 -5.20 10.73 20.52
CA ALA A 305 -4.95 10.77 21.98
C ALA A 305 -3.49 11.11 22.32
N THR A 306 -2.56 10.76 21.44
CA THR A 306 -1.12 11.09 21.58
C THR A 306 -0.60 11.70 20.28
N PRO A 307 0.41 12.59 20.36
CA PRO A 307 0.95 13.23 19.16
C PRO A 307 1.49 12.22 18.15
N VAL A 308 1.13 12.42 16.88
CA VAL A 308 1.62 11.66 15.73
C VAL A 308 2.78 12.42 15.10
N ARG A 309 3.90 11.72 14.91
CA ARG A 309 5.09 12.33 14.32
C ARG A 309 5.00 12.30 12.80
N ALA A 310 5.09 13.48 12.20
CA ALA A 310 5.17 13.71 10.75
C ALA A 310 4.10 12.94 9.96
N PRO A 311 2.78 13.14 10.22
CA PRO A 311 1.77 12.64 9.29
C PRO A 311 2.04 13.27 7.93
N THR A 312 2.16 12.42 6.90
CA THR A 312 2.76 12.85 5.63
C THR A 312 1.68 12.92 4.55
N PRO A 313 1.52 14.06 3.86
CA PRO A 313 0.63 14.20 2.70
C PRO A 313 0.91 13.14 1.62
N GLY A 314 -0.16 12.57 1.05
CA GLY A 314 -0.06 11.46 0.09
C GLY A 314 -0.04 10.07 0.72
N GLN A 315 0.06 9.97 2.05
CA GLN A 315 -0.18 8.73 2.80
C GLN A 315 -1.64 8.66 3.24
N LEU A 316 -2.10 7.45 3.59
CA LEU A 316 -3.43 7.26 4.18
C LEU A 316 -3.43 7.53 5.69
N ALA A 317 -4.58 7.98 6.18
CA ALA A 317 -5.05 7.70 7.52
C ALA A 317 -6.03 6.52 7.40
N ALA A 318 -5.67 5.35 7.90
CA ALA A 318 -6.54 4.18 7.94
C ALA A 318 -7.12 4.01 9.34
N PHE A 319 -8.43 3.79 9.44
CA PHE A 319 -9.20 3.76 10.68
C PHE A 319 -9.64 2.35 11.00
N TYR A 320 -9.49 1.96 12.26
CA TYR A 320 -9.79 0.61 12.74
C TYR A 320 -10.68 0.64 13.98
N ASP A 321 -11.65 -0.28 14.01
CA ASP A 321 -12.39 -0.66 15.21
C ASP A 321 -11.95 -2.08 15.60
N GLY A 322 -11.09 -2.19 16.60
CA GLY A 322 -10.36 -3.41 16.90
C GLY A 322 -9.50 -3.85 15.72
N ASP A 323 -9.78 -5.03 15.17
CA ASP A 323 -9.09 -5.55 13.97
C ASP A 323 -9.75 -5.12 12.65
N VAL A 324 -10.99 -4.64 12.68
CA VAL A 324 -11.76 -4.31 11.49
C VAL A 324 -11.35 -2.94 10.96
N VAL A 325 -11.08 -2.86 9.65
CA VAL A 325 -10.89 -1.60 8.94
C VAL A 325 -12.24 -0.96 8.71
N VAL A 326 -12.52 0.18 9.35
CA VAL A 326 -13.78 0.91 9.17
C VAL A 326 -13.71 1.90 8.02
N GLY A 327 -12.52 2.34 7.64
CA GLY A 327 -12.33 3.23 6.50
C GLY A 327 -10.94 3.82 6.41
N SER A 328 -10.77 4.75 5.46
CA SER A 328 -9.53 5.49 5.26
C SER A 328 -9.77 6.82 4.56
N SER A 329 -8.82 7.74 4.68
CA SER A 329 -8.78 9.01 3.94
C SER A 329 -7.34 9.37 3.60
N TRP A 330 -7.13 10.23 2.60
CA TRP A 330 -5.80 10.75 2.31
C TRP A 330 -5.43 11.87 3.26
N ILE A 331 -4.19 11.86 3.79
CA ILE A 331 -3.66 12.96 4.59
C ILE A 331 -3.51 14.17 3.68
N GLU A 332 -4.16 15.29 4.08
CA GLU A 332 -4.12 16.56 3.36
C GLU A 332 -2.74 17.20 3.45
N GLY A 333 -2.32 17.92 2.39
CA GLY A 333 -1.03 18.61 2.28
C GLY A 333 -1.15 20.10 2.41
#